data_014aad03c7e2122226c557755ce62cad
#
_entry.id   014aad03c7e2122226c557755ce62cad
#
_cell.length_a   1.000
_cell.length_b   1.000
_cell.length_c   1.000
_cell.angle_alpha   90.00
_cell.angle_beta   90.00
_cell.angle_gamma   90.00
#
_symmetry.space_group_name_H-M   'P 1'
#
loop_
_entity.id
_entity.type
_entity.pdbx_description
1 polymer ?
#
loop_
_entity_poly.entity_id
_entity_poly.type
_entity_poly.pdbx_seq_one_letter_code
_entity_poly.pdbx_strand_id
1 'polypeptide(L)'
;EDLQRLRGFRLLDDDFMSKVFEDKACAEFLLQIILQRHDLKVQSVQGQYDIKNLQGRSIRLDILAVDSNNRIYNIEIQRSDLGADAKRARYNSSLIDANITEAGDKYDALTETYVIFITENDVLKAGLPIYHVDRIIQETGEPFGDEAHIIYINSQIKDETELGKLMHDFSCTNPKDMYYKILADRVRYFKEDEEGVLTMCREMENMRKAERIEIAKRMLASGKLTYEDIAAFTDLTLEEIEALAVQKTA
;
A
#
# COMPACT_ATOMS: atom_id res chain seq x y z
N GLU A 1 24.52 -5.68 -6.78
CA GLU A 1 23.23 -5.96 -7.45
C GLU A 1 22.10 -5.18 -6.76
N ASP A 2 21.94 -5.30 -5.45
CA ASP A 2 20.87 -4.62 -4.68
C ASP A 2 20.93 -3.09 -4.76
N LEU A 3 22.12 -2.51 -4.70
CA LEU A 3 22.30 -1.06 -4.87
C LEU A 3 21.86 -0.56 -6.25
N GLN A 4 22.12 -1.33 -7.29
CA GLN A 4 21.69 -0.96 -8.64
C GLN A 4 20.17 -1.05 -8.77
N ARG A 5 19.56 -2.08 -8.18
CA ARG A 5 18.10 -2.23 -8.11
C ARG A 5 17.45 -1.11 -7.32
N LEU A 6 18.00 -0.77 -6.15
CA LEU A 6 17.50 0.32 -5.30
C LEU A 6 17.51 1.67 -6.03
N ARG A 7 18.56 1.96 -6.82
CA ARG A 7 18.61 3.19 -7.63
C ARG A 7 17.49 3.29 -8.66
N GLY A 8 17.00 2.16 -9.15
CA GLY A 8 15.90 2.08 -10.11
C GLY A 8 14.51 2.22 -9.50
N PHE A 9 14.35 2.13 -8.17
CA PHE A 9 13.04 2.23 -7.55
C PHE A 9 12.41 3.63 -7.72
N ARG A 10 11.09 3.61 -7.87
CA ARG A 10 10.21 4.79 -7.95
C ARG A 10 9.23 4.74 -6.78
N LEU A 11 8.58 5.84 -6.47
CA LEU A 11 7.46 5.84 -5.51
C LEU A 11 6.24 5.03 -6.01
N LEU A 12 6.21 4.65 -7.30
CA LEU A 12 5.24 3.71 -7.85
C LEU A 12 5.58 2.24 -7.56
N ASP A 13 6.73 1.93 -6.98
CA ASP A 13 7.07 0.58 -6.55
C ASP A 13 6.63 0.42 -5.09
N ASP A 14 5.64 -0.45 -4.85
CA ASP A 14 4.89 -0.59 -3.60
C ASP A 14 5.76 -0.72 -2.35
N ASP A 15 6.77 -1.58 -2.39
CA ASP A 15 7.71 -1.79 -1.28
C ASP A 15 8.52 -0.54 -0.94
N PHE A 16 8.97 0.21 -1.97
CA PHE A 16 9.71 1.45 -1.78
C PHE A 16 8.79 2.56 -1.28
N MET A 17 7.60 2.65 -1.85
CA MET A 17 6.56 3.59 -1.41
C MET A 17 6.22 3.39 0.06
N SER A 18 5.96 2.15 0.48
CA SER A 18 5.63 1.83 1.87
C SER A 18 6.71 2.37 2.83
N LYS A 19 8.00 2.19 2.50
CA LYS A 19 9.10 2.71 3.32
C LYS A 19 9.22 4.23 3.33
N VAL A 20 8.98 4.88 2.20
CA VAL A 20 9.01 6.35 2.12
C VAL A 20 7.87 6.94 2.95
N PHE A 21 6.67 6.41 2.82
CA PHE A 21 5.46 6.94 3.46
C PHE A 21 5.18 6.39 4.87
N GLU A 22 6.02 5.50 5.41
CA GLU A 22 6.11 5.28 6.87
C GLU A 22 6.54 6.56 7.61
N ASP A 23 7.17 7.50 6.91
CA ASP A 23 7.43 8.84 7.44
C ASP A 23 6.13 9.64 7.49
N LYS A 24 5.79 10.07 8.70
CA LYS A 24 4.54 10.79 8.98
C LYS A 24 4.39 12.08 8.17
N ALA A 25 5.49 12.83 7.99
CA ALA A 25 5.46 14.09 7.25
C ALA A 25 5.26 13.85 5.75
N CYS A 26 5.84 12.78 5.20
CA CYS A 26 5.61 12.37 3.82
C CYS A 26 4.16 11.91 3.59
N ALA A 27 3.60 11.11 4.51
CA ALA A 27 2.21 10.66 4.43
C ALA A 27 1.22 11.82 4.57
N GLU A 28 1.46 12.74 5.50
CA GLU A 28 0.67 13.96 5.67
C GLU A 28 0.67 14.80 4.38
N PHE A 29 1.85 15.05 3.83
CA PHE A 29 2.01 15.80 2.59
C PHE A 29 1.27 15.15 1.41
N LEU A 30 1.38 13.83 1.25
CA LEU A 30 0.65 13.06 0.23
C LEU A 30 -0.85 13.27 0.35
N LEU A 31 -1.42 13.06 1.54
CA LEU A 31 -2.85 13.21 1.81
C LEU A 31 -3.34 14.64 1.64
N GLN A 32 -2.54 15.64 2.03
CA GLN A 32 -2.87 17.05 1.82
C GLN A 32 -3.07 17.38 0.35
N ILE A 33 -2.21 16.88 -0.54
CA ILE A 33 -2.34 17.12 -1.99
C ILE A 33 -3.54 16.35 -2.56
N ILE A 34 -3.67 15.05 -2.25
CA ILE A 34 -4.74 14.20 -2.80
C ILE A 34 -6.12 14.75 -2.43
N LEU A 35 -6.30 15.13 -1.17
CA LEU A 35 -7.59 15.59 -0.63
C LEU A 35 -7.78 17.10 -0.74
N GLN A 36 -6.78 17.84 -1.24
CA GLN A 36 -6.74 19.31 -1.28
C GLN A 36 -7.04 19.94 0.10
N ARG A 37 -6.48 19.32 1.16
CA ARG A 37 -6.70 19.71 2.56
C ARG A 37 -5.38 19.99 3.24
N HIS A 38 -4.87 21.22 3.10
CA HIS A 38 -3.60 21.64 3.69
C HIS A 38 -3.62 21.72 5.24
N ASP A 39 -4.81 21.69 5.84
CA ASP A 39 -5.03 21.62 7.29
C ASP A 39 -4.93 20.20 7.86
N LEU A 40 -4.97 19.17 7.00
CA LEU A 40 -4.90 17.78 7.45
C LEU A 40 -3.59 17.50 8.19
N LYS A 41 -3.72 16.87 9.35
CA LYS A 41 -2.60 16.44 10.18
C LYS A 41 -2.66 14.95 10.42
N VAL A 42 -1.64 14.22 10.01
CA VAL A 42 -1.52 12.79 10.28
C VAL A 42 -1.09 12.59 11.73
N GLN A 43 -1.79 11.75 12.47
CA GLN A 43 -1.47 11.36 13.84
C GLN A 43 -0.55 10.13 13.87
N SER A 44 -0.88 9.12 13.09
CA SER A 44 -0.11 7.89 12.98
C SER A 44 -0.09 7.36 11.55
N VAL A 45 0.96 6.62 11.23
CA VAL A 45 1.11 5.92 9.95
C VAL A 45 1.78 4.58 10.19
N GLN A 46 1.35 3.56 9.45
CA GLN A 46 1.93 2.22 9.45
C GLN A 46 2.03 1.71 8.02
N GLY A 47 3.21 1.24 7.63
CA GLY A 47 3.43 0.56 6.37
C GLY A 47 3.19 -0.95 6.49
N GLN A 48 2.81 -1.59 5.41
CA GLN A 48 2.62 -3.04 5.32
C GLN A 48 1.71 -3.60 6.43
N TYR A 49 0.56 -2.94 6.65
CA TYR A 49 -0.35 -3.27 7.75
C TYR A 49 -1.24 -4.46 7.44
N ASP A 50 -1.10 -5.53 8.22
CA ASP A 50 -1.90 -6.75 8.06
C ASP A 50 -3.24 -6.65 8.81
N ILE A 51 -4.35 -6.75 8.09
CA ILE A 51 -5.69 -6.93 8.65
C ILE A 51 -6.08 -8.39 8.51
N LYS A 52 -6.20 -9.08 9.66
CA LYS A 52 -6.59 -10.48 9.70
C LYS A 52 -8.10 -10.61 9.64
N ASN A 53 -8.59 -11.47 8.74
CA ASN A 53 -9.97 -11.92 8.71
C ASN A 53 -10.01 -13.40 9.14
N LEU A 54 -10.51 -13.66 10.34
CA LEU A 54 -10.58 -15.02 10.90
C LEU A 54 -11.54 -15.95 10.13
N GLN A 55 -12.48 -15.38 9.36
CA GLN A 55 -13.51 -16.12 8.64
C GLN A 55 -13.28 -16.14 7.12
N GLY A 56 -12.27 -15.44 6.62
CA GLY A 56 -12.05 -15.29 5.19
C GLY A 56 -10.67 -14.77 4.82
N ARG A 57 -10.61 -14.08 3.68
CA ARG A 57 -9.36 -13.55 3.14
C ARG A 57 -8.89 -12.35 3.95
N SER A 58 -7.71 -12.46 4.56
CA SER A 58 -6.98 -11.32 5.13
C SER A 58 -6.43 -10.40 4.04
N ILE A 59 -6.16 -9.15 4.39
CA ILE A 59 -5.53 -8.18 3.49
C ILE A 59 -4.27 -7.62 4.13
N ARG A 60 -3.34 -7.20 3.29
CA ARG A 60 -2.22 -6.34 3.67
C ARG A 60 -2.41 -5.01 2.97
N LEU A 61 -2.42 -3.94 3.75
CA LEU A 61 -2.50 -2.57 3.28
C LEU A 61 -1.07 -2.04 3.10
N ASP A 62 -0.80 -1.33 2.00
CA ASP A 62 0.51 -0.76 1.76
C ASP A 62 0.81 0.32 2.80
N ILE A 63 -0.13 1.24 3.00
CA ILE A 63 -0.07 2.27 4.04
C ILE A 63 -1.44 2.41 4.71
N LEU A 64 -1.44 2.42 6.03
CA LEU A 64 -2.58 2.82 6.86
C LEU A 64 -2.20 4.09 7.63
N ALA A 65 -2.91 5.18 7.41
CA ALA A 65 -2.73 6.44 8.13
C ALA A 65 -4.00 6.85 8.87
N VAL A 66 -3.82 7.52 10.01
CA VAL A 66 -4.92 8.10 10.80
C VAL A 66 -4.62 9.58 11.02
N ASP A 67 -5.59 10.45 10.78
CA ASP A 67 -5.45 11.88 11.01
C ASP A 67 -5.85 12.30 12.44
N SER A 68 -5.69 13.59 12.74
CA SER A 68 -6.04 14.18 14.03
C SER A 68 -7.54 14.18 14.36
N ASN A 69 -8.38 13.88 13.38
CA ASN A 69 -9.83 13.72 13.53
C ASN A 69 -10.26 12.24 13.53
N ASN A 70 -9.30 11.33 13.69
CA ASN A 70 -9.47 9.87 13.66
C ASN A 70 -9.96 9.31 12.31
N ARG A 71 -9.88 10.05 11.20
CA ARG A 71 -10.18 9.53 9.88
C ARG A 71 -9.11 8.56 9.45
N ILE A 72 -9.50 7.52 8.74
CA ILE A 72 -8.60 6.43 8.34
C ILE A 72 -8.38 6.46 6.84
N TYR A 73 -7.13 6.37 6.45
CA TYR A 73 -6.68 6.40 5.07
C TYR A 73 -5.89 5.14 4.76
N ASN A 74 -6.42 4.31 3.88
CA ASN A 74 -5.68 3.22 3.24
C ASN A 74 -5.15 3.71 1.89
N ILE A 75 -3.84 3.70 1.70
CA ILE A 75 -3.19 4.12 0.46
C ILE A 75 -2.51 2.89 -0.15
N GLU A 76 -2.87 2.58 -1.40
CA GLU A 76 -2.41 1.43 -2.16
C GLU A 76 -1.74 1.89 -3.46
N ILE A 77 -0.62 1.29 -3.80
CA ILE A 77 0.01 1.44 -5.11
C ILE A 77 -0.34 0.24 -5.99
N GLN A 78 -0.79 0.50 -7.22
CA GLN A 78 -1.13 -0.58 -8.15
C GLN A 78 -0.51 -0.36 -9.52
N ARG A 79 0.51 -1.16 -9.84
CA ARG A 79 1.16 -1.15 -11.16
C ARG A 79 0.43 -1.99 -12.19
N SER A 80 -0.40 -2.92 -11.73
CA SER A 80 -1.21 -3.79 -12.58
C SER A 80 -2.68 -3.40 -12.50
N ASP A 81 -3.40 -3.41 -13.61
CA ASP A 81 -4.84 -3.13 -13.68
C ASP A 81 -5.67 -4.13 -12.85
N LEU A 82 -5.15 -5.34 -12.65
CA LEU A 82 -5.80 -6.40 -11.88
C LEU A 82 -5.83 -6.15 -10.36
N GLY A 83 -5.06 -5.19 -9.86
CA GLY A 83 -4.93 -4.93 -8.43
C GLY A 83 -5.88 -3.87 -7.88
N ALA A 84 -6.42 -2.99 -8.71
CA ALA A 84 -7.22 -1.83 -8.31
C ALA A 84 -8.71 -1.96 -8.68
N ASP A 85 -9.28 -3.17 -8.62
CA ASP A 85 -10.68 -3.34 -8.96
C ASP A 85 -11.63 -2.82 -7.86
N ALA A 86 -12.85 -2.39 -8.28
CA ALA A 86 -13.85 -1.80 -7.39
C ALA A 86 -14.28 -2.74 -6.23
N LYS A 87 -14.24 -4.06 -6.46
CA LYS A 87 -14.59 -5.03 -5.41
C LYS A 87 -13.49 -5.13 -4.35
N ARG A 88 -12.21 -5.00 -4.75
CA ARG A 88 -11.09 -4.93 -3.80
C ARG A 88 -11.19 -3.66 -2.95
N ALA A 89 -11.47 -2.50 -3.56
CA ALA A 89 -11.67 -1.26 -2.82
C ALA A 89 -12.77 -1.40 -1.76
N ARG A 90 -13.93 -1.93 -2.15
CA ARG A 90 -15.04 -2.21 -1.22
C ARG A 90 -14.64 -3.19 -0.12
N TYR A 91 -13.88 -4.25 -0.45
CA TYR A 91 -13.45 -5.25 0.52
C TYR A 91 -12.48 -4.66 1.54
N ASN A 92 -11.51 -3.86 1.10
CA ASN A 92 -10.59 -3.14 1.98
C ASN A 92 -11.35 -2.24 2.95
N SER A 93 -12.29 -1.40 2.45
CA SER A 93 -13.15 -0.55 3.29
C SER A 93 -13.90 -1.37 4.34
N SER A 94 -14.55 -2.47 3.94
CA SER A 94 -15.33 -3.31 4.86
C SER A 94 -14.46 -3.98 5.95
N LEU A 95 -13.22 -4.37 5.62
CA LEU A 95 -12.31 -4.96 6.61
C LEU A 95 -11.73 -3.92 7.55
N ILE A 96 -11.47 -2.71 7.08
CA ILE A 96 -11.07 -1.60 7.94
C ILE A 96 -12.18 -1.37 8.98
N ASP A 97 -13.42 -1.17 8.55
CA ASP A 97 -14.56 -0.96 9.43
C ASP A 97 -14.73 -2.11 10.45
N ALA A 98 -14.61 -3.36 9.99
CA ALA A 98 -14.73 -4.53 10.86
C ALA A 98 -13.61 -4.66 11.89
N ASN A 99 -12.44 -4.08 11.66
CA ASN A 99 -11.30 -4.17 12.57
C ASN A 99 -11.15 -2.98 13.53
N ILE A 100 -11.82 -1.85 13.22
CA ILE A 100 -11.85 -0.70 14.14
C ILE A 100 -13.08 -0.70 15.07
N THR A 101 -14.06 -1.56 14.81
CA THR A 101 -15.31 -1.66 15.56
C THR A 101 -15.21 -2.77 16.58
N GLU A 102 -15.53 -2.49 17.83
CA GLU A 102 -15.59 -3.47 18.92
C GLU A 102 -17.02 -3.98 19.15
N ALA A 103 -17.12 -5.14 19.81
CA ALA A 103 -18.43 -5.71 20.14
C ALA A 103 -19.20 -4.79 21.09
N GLY A 104 -20.34 -4.26 20.64
CA GLY A 104 -21.19 -3.35 21.41
C GLY A 104 -21.08 -1.89 20.97
N ASP A 105 -20.17 -1.55 20.07
CA ASP A 105 -20.10 -0.22 19.50
C ASP A 105 -21.36 0.10 18.68
N LYS A 106 -21.71 1.38 18.65
CA LYS A 106 -22.77 1.86 17.79
C LYS A 106 -22.24 2.12 16.39
N TYR A 107 -23.02 1.85 15.36
CA TYR A 107 -22.63 2.08 13.96
C TYR A 107 -22.38 3.57 13.64
N ASP A 108 -22.98 4.50 14.37
CA ASP A 108 -22.73 5.93 14.22
C ASP A 108 -21.38 6.39 14.78
N ALA A 109 -20.66 5.51 15.47
CA ALA A 109 -19.29 5.71 15.92
C ALA A 109 -18.23 5.26 14.88
N LEU A 110 -18.66 4.67 13.74
CA LEU A 110 -17.73 4.36 12.64
C LEU A 110 -17.06 5.64 12.14
N THR A 111 -15.78 5.53 11.92
CA THR A 111 -14.94 6.64 11.51
C THR A 111 -14.99 6.82 9.99
N GLU A 112 -14.93 8.05 9.50
CA GLU A 112 -14.77 8.35 8.07
C GLU A 112 -13.53 7.65 7.50
N THR A 113 -13.69 6.89 6.42
CA THR A 113 -12.66 6.04 5.82
C THR A 113 -12.41 6.36 4.36
N TYR A 114 -11.14 6.30 3.96
CA TYR A 114 -10.69 6.51 2.59
C TYR A 114 -9.87 5.31 2.11
N VAL A 115 -10.25 4.74 0.98
CA VAL A 115 -9.45 3.77 0.25
C VAL A 115 -8.91 4.44 -1.01
N ILE A 116 -7.61 4.70 -1.06
CA ILE A 116 -6.95 5.48 -2.10
C ILE A 116 -6.04 4.56 -2.92
N PHE A 117 -6.35 4.40 -4.21
CA PHE A 117 -5.49 3.70 -5.15
C PHE A 117 -4.72 4.71 -6.01
N ILE A 118 -3.39 4.63 -5.97
CA ILE A 118 -2.52 5.33 -6.94
C ILE A 118 -2.12 4.29 -7.99
N THR A 119 -2.61 4.47 -9.22
CA THR A 119 -2.49 3.46 -10.28
C THR A 119 -1.54 3.91 -11.38
N GLU A 120 -0.70 3.00 -11.89
CA GLU A 120 0.22 3.28 -13.00
C GLU A 120 -0.56 3.49 -14.31
N ASN A 121 -1.72 2.84 -14.47
CA ASN A 121 -2.61 3.00 -15.61
C ASN A 121 -3.94 3.63 -15.20
N ASP A 122 -4.65 4.26 -16.14
CA ASP A 122 -6.00 4.76 -15.92
C ASP A 122 -7.02 3.60 -15.87
N VAL A 123 -7.26 3.07 -14.68
CA VAL A 123 -8.15 1.92 -14.46
C VAL A 123 -9.60 2.23 -14.85
N LEU A 124 -10.07 3.45 -14.64
CA LEU A 124 -11.44 3.89 -14.96
C LEU A 124 -11.60 4.44 -16.37
N LYS A 125 -10.51 4.62 -17.12
CA LYS A 125 -10.47 4.91 -18.57
C LYS A 125 -11.20 6.18 -19.03
N ALA A 126 -11.38 7.17 -18.14
CA ALA A 126 -12.00 8.44 -18.51
C ALA A 126 -10.97 9.57 -18.71
N GLY A 127 -9.66 9.29 -18.58
CA GLY A 127 -8.59 10.25 -18.82
C GLY A 127 -8.46 11.36 -17.77
N LEU A 128 -9.04 11.15 -16.59
CA LEU A 128 -8.98 12.12 -15.49
C LEU A 128 -7.77 11.85 -14.57
N PRO A 129 -7.20 12.89 -13.93
CA PRO A 129 -6.11 12.72 -12.97
C PRO A 129 -6.54 12.06 -11.67
N ILE A 130 -7.80 12.25 -11.26
CA ILE A 130 -8.38 11.73 -10.02
C ILE A 130 -9.86 11.42 -10.22
N TYR A 131 -10.32 10.38 -9.55
CA TYR A 131 -11.71 9.94 -9.51
C TYR A 131 -12.14 9.76 -8.07
N HIS A 132 -13.23 10.43 -7.69
CA HIS A 132 -13.89 10.23 -6.40
C HIS A 132 -15.10 9.32 -6.61
N VAL A 133 -15.21 8.29 -5.78
CA VAL A 133 -16.28 7.30 -5.85
C VAL A 133 -16.98 7.25 -4.51
N ASP A 134 -18.19 7.83 -4.50
CA ASP A 134 -19.06 7.88 -3.34
C ASP A 134 -20.41 7.24 -3.67
N ARG A 135 -21.15 6.87 -2.63
CA ARG A 135 -22.50 6.34 -2.79
C ARG A 135 -23.50 7.48 -2.89
N ILE A 136 -24.46 7.33 -3.79
CA ILE A 136 -25.58 8.25 -3.98
C ILE A 136 -26.90 7.53 -3.82
N ILE A 137 -27.94 8.24 -3.40
CA ILE A 137 -29.33 7.80 -3.41
C ILE A 137 -29.84 8.00 -4.85
N GLN A 138 -30.12 6.92 -5.57
CA GLN A 138 -30.44 6.99 -7.00
C GLN A 138 -31.70 7.82 -7.29
N GLU A 139 -32.69 7.79 -6.41
CA GLU A 139 -33.97 8.47 -6.56
C GLU A 139 -33.87 9.98 -6.42
N THR A 140 -32.92 10.49 -5.62
CA THR A 140 -32.77 11.92 -5.33
C THR A 140 -31.50 12.52 -5.94
N GLY A 141 -30.51 11.69 -6.27
CA GLY A 141 -29.17 12.13 -6.70
C GLY A 141 -28.29 12.67 -5.58
N GLU A 142 -28.75 12.64 -4.33
CA GLU A 142 -28.03 13.15 -3.18
C GLU A 142 -27.01 12.15 -2.65
N PRO A 143 -25.92 12.61 -1.99
CA PRO A 143 -24.97 11.72 -1.31
C PRO A 143 -25.67 10.85 -0.27
N PHE A 144 -25.28 9.57 -0.18
CA PHE A 144 -25.78 8.66 0.86
C PHE A 144 -25.25 9.03 2.25
N GLY A 145 -24.04 9.61 2.33
CA GLY A 145 -23.46 10.15 3.57
C GLY A 145 -22.98 9.07 4.54
N ASP A 146 -22.49 7.95 4.04
CA ASP A 146 -21.97 6.85 4.86
C ASP A 146 -20.48 7.00 5.22
N GLU A 147 -19.86 8.12 4.83
CA GLU A 147 -18.47 8.50 5.16
C GLU A 147 -17.41 7.44 4.74
N ALA A 148 -17.73 6.62 3.73
CA ALA A 148 -16.83 5.63 3.14
C ALA A 148 -16.49 6.03 1.70
N HIS A 149 -15.26 6.49 1.49
CA HIS A 149 -14.80 7.09 0.24
C HIS A 149 -13.78 6.20 -0.47
N ILE A 150 -13.85 6.15 -1.80
CA ILE A 150 -12.83 5.50 -2.64
C ILE A 150 -12.28 6.54 -3.60
N ILE A 151 -10.95 6.62 -3.71
CA ILE A 151 -10.28 7.54 -4.62
C ILE A 151 -9.33 6.74 -5.53
N TYR A 152 -9.41 7.02 -6.83
CA TYR A 152 -8.46 6.53 -7.80
C TYR A 152 -7.64 7.69 -8.35
N ILE A 153 -6.31 7.52 -8.39
CA ILE A 153 -5.38 8.51 -8.92
C ILE A 153 -4.66 7.87 -10.10
N ASN A 154 -4.79 8.52 -11.25
CA ASN A 154 -4.12 8.13 -12.49
C ASN A 154 -2.72 8.78 -12.56
N SER A 155 -1.67 8.01 -12.29
CA SER A 155 -0.30 8.54 -12.29
C SER A 155 0.26 8.87 -13.67
N GLN A 156 -0.48 8.60 -14.74
CA GLN A 156 -0.08 9.00 -16.09
C GLN A 156 -0.22 10.51 -16.33
N ILE A 157 -1.11 11.17 -15.60
CA ILE A 157 -1.34 12.61 -15.70
C ILE A 157 -0.30 13.35 -14.84
N LYS A 158 0.59 14.08 -15.52
CA LYS A 158 1.72 14.81 -14.91
C LYS A 158 1.72 16.26 -15.38
N ASP A 159 0.59 16.90 -15.18
CA ASP A 159 0.39 18.31 -15.53
C ASP A 159 0.99 19.25 -14.47
N GLU A 160 0.81 20.57 -14.65
CA GLU A 160 1.36 21.60 -13.77
C GLU A 160 0.60 21.74 -12.43
N THR A 161 -0.45 20.96 -12.20
CA THR A 161 -1.18 20.94 -10.91
C THR A 161 -0.31 20.32 -9.81
N GLU A 162 -0.67 20.56 -8.54
CA GLU A 162 0.02 19.92 -7.41
C GLU A 162 -0.04 18.39 -7.50
N LEU A 163 -1.19 17.83 -7.89
CA LEU A 163 -1.34 16.39 -8.08
C LEU A 163 -0.51 15.88 -9.26
N GLY A 164 -0.49 16.61 -10.39
CA GLY A 164 0.32 16.25 -11.56
C GLY A 164 1.82 16.25 -11.26
N LYS A 165 2.30 17.24 -10.52
CA LYS A 165 3.69 17.29 -10.03
C LYS A 165 4.00 16.16 -9.05
N LEU A 166 3.04 15.80 -8.20
CA LEU A 166 3.17 14.64 -7.30
C LEU A 166 3.28 13.35 -8.12
N MET A 167 2.45 13.15 -9.14
CA MET A 167 2.52 11.96 -10.02
C MET A 167 3.80 11.93 -10.87
N HIS A 168 4.35 13.08 -11.22
CA HIS A 168 5.70 13.17 -11.79
C HIS A 168 6.72 12.60 -10.80
N ASP A 169 6.71 13.05 -9.54
CA ASP A 169 7.63 12.60 -8.50
C ASP A 169 7.51 11.09 -8.23
N PHE A 170 6.29 10.56 -8.28
CA PHE A 170 6.04 9.12 -8.16
C PHE A 170 6.73 8.29 -9.25
N SER A 171 6.98 8.87 -10.42
CA SER A 171 7.67 8.19 -11.53
C SER A 171 9.18 8.44 -11.58
N CYS A 172 9.72 9.34 -10.76
CA CYS A 172 11.15 9.66 -10.73
C CYS A 172 11.96 8.53 -10.08
N THR A 173 13.07 8.18 -10.70
CA THR A 173 14.10 7.31 -10.11
C THR A 173 15.18 8.11 -9.39
N ASN A 174 15.40 9.35 -9.77
CA ASN A 174 16.42 10.22 -9.21
C ASN A 174 15.76 11.34 -8.37
N PRO A 175 16.11 11.47 -7.08
CA PRO A 175 15.53 12.50 -6.20
C PRO A 175 15.82 13.94 -6.65
N LYS A 176 16.83 14.17 -7.51
CA LYS A 176 17.14 15.49 -8.04
C LYS A 176 16.12 15.98 -9.06
N ASP A 177 15.36 15.07 -9.67
CA ASP A 177 14.37 15.38 -10.70
C ASP A 177 12.99 15.62 -10.10
N MET A 178 12.83 15.46 -8.77
CA MET A 178 11.56 15.59 -8.05
C MET A 178 11.26 17.07 -7.75
N TYR A 179 9.98 17.44 -7.86
CA TYR A 179 9.47 18.76 -7.52
C TYR A 179 9.39 19.01 -6.01
N TYR A 180 8.94 18.01 -5.26
CA TYR A 180 8.65 18.16 -3.82
C TYR A 180 9.84 17.75 -2.96
N LYS A 181 10.45 18.77 -2.35
CA LYS A 181 11.67 18.60 -1.54
C LYS A 181 11.49 17.56 -0.43
N ILE A 182 10.34 17.52 0.23
CA ILE A 182 10.06 16.57 1.33
C ILE A 182 10.18 15.11 0.84
N LEU A 183 9.63 14.81 -0.34
CA LEU A 183 9.74 13.48 -0.94
C LEU A 183 11.14 13.22 -1.48
N ALA A 184 11.72 14.21 -2.15
CA ALA A 184 13.09 14.13 -2.68
C ALA A 184 14.12 13.84 -1.58
N ASP A 185 14.02 14.50 -0.43
CA ASP A 185 14.93 14.29 0.71
C ASP A 185 14.75 12.87 1.29
N ARG A 186 13.51 12.37 1.40
CA ARG A 186 13.25 11.02 1.90
C ARG A 186 13.71 9.94 0.92
N VAL A 187 13.48 10.12 -0.38
CA VAL A 187 13.99 9.23 -1.44
C VAL A 187 15.52 9.23 -1.46
N ARG A 188 16.13 10.41 -1.31
CA ARG A 188 17.59 10.54 -1.23
C ARG A 188 18.16 9.78 -0.04
N TYR A 189 17.55 9.90 1.14
CA TYR A 189 17.95 9.16 2.32
C TYR A 189 18.05 7.65 2.04
N PHE A 190 17.01 7.07 1.44
CA PHE A 190 17.02 5.63 1.15
C PHE A 190 17.97 5.21 0.02
N LYS A 191 18.34 6.12 -0.89
CA LYS A 191 19.15 5.78 -2.07
C LYS A 191 20.62 6.18 -1.97
N GLU A 192 20.95 7.17 -1.15
CA GLU A 192 22.28 7.78 -1.11
C GLU A 192 22.90 7.80 0.30
N ASP A 193 22.08 7.79 1.37
CA ASP A 193 22.57 7.76 2.74
C ASP A 193 22.89 6.33 3.17
N GLU A 194 24.00 6.12 3.89
CA GLU A 194 24.48 4.79 4.25
C GLU A 194 23.46 4.02 5.10
N GLU A 195 22.83 4.66 6.08
CA GLU A 195 21.85 4.03 6.96
C GLU A 195 20.55 3.71 6.20
N GLY A 196 20.08 4.63 5.38
CA GLY A 196 18.90 4.45 4.54
C GLY A 196 19.07 3.32 3.52
N VAL A 197 20.21 3.27 2.86
CA VAL A 197 20.58 2.21 1.91
C VAL A 197 20.61 0.84 2.61
N LEU A 198 21.26 0.74 3.78
CA LEU A 198 21.30 -0.51 4.55
C LEU A 198 19.89 -0.96 4.98
N THR A 199 19.05 -0.01 5.37
CA THR A 199 17.65 -0.29 5.72
C THR A 199 16.91 -0.88 4.54
N MET A 200 16.99 -0.25 3.36
CA MET A 200 16.33 -0.76 2.15
C MET A 200 16.88 -2.09 1.68
N CYS A 201 18.18 -2.33 1.77
CA CYS A 201 18.77 -3.62 1.42
C CYS A 201 18.23 -4.75 2.31
N ARG A 202 18.07 -4.51 3.62
CA ARG A 202 17.46 -5.49 4.53
C ARG A 202 16.00 -5.76 4.18
N GLU A 203 15.23 -4.71 3.89
CA GLU A 203 13.83 -4.88 3.48
C GLU A 203 13.71 -5.69 2.20
N MET A 204 14.53 -5.40 1.19
CA MET A 204 14.57 -6.17 -0.06
C MET A 204 14.92 -7.65 0.19
N GLU A 205 15.79 -7.95 1.15
CA GLU A 205 16.11 -9.31 1.53
C GLU A 205 14.96 -9.99 2.28
N ASN A 206 14.33 -9.30 3.23
CA ASN A 206 13.15 -9.80 3.94
C ASN A 206 12.01 -10.14 2.99
N MET A 207 11.75 -9.29 1.99
CA MET A 207 10.72 -9.52 0.97
C MET A 207 11.04 -10.75 0.11
N ARG A 208 12.28 -10.87 -0.37
CA ARG A 208 12.72 -12.06 -1.11
C ARG A 208 12.53 -13.33 -0.27
N LYS A 209 12.85 -13.25 1.03
CA LYS A 209 12.65 -14.38 1.93
C LYS A 209 11.17 -14.71 2.12
N ALA A 210 10.32 -13.71 2.30
CA ALA A 210 8.87 -13.90 2.41
C ALA A 210 8.27 -14.53 1.14
N GLU A 211 8.71 -14.10 -0.05
CA GLU A 211 8.29 -14.66 -1.32
C GLU A 211 8.72 -16.14 -1.48
N ARG A 212 9.96 -16.46 -1.10
CA ARG A 212 10.46 -17.85 -1.06
C ARG A 212 9.65 -18.74 -0.11
N ILE A 213 9.28 -18.20 1.05
CA ILE A 213 8.41 -18.89 2.02
C ILE A 213 7.04 -19.19 1.42
N GLU A 214 6.43 -18.25 0.72
CA GLU A 214 5.13 -18.46 0.07
C GLU A 214 5.21 -19.49 -1.07
N ILE A 215 6.30 -19.49 -1.82
CA ILE A 215 6.58 -20.52 -2.83
C ILE A 215 6.72 -21.89 -2.15
N ALA A 216 7.52 -21.99 -1.08
CA ALA A 216 7.70 -23.21 -0.31
C ALA A 216 6.39 -23.76 0.25
N LYS A 217 5.51 -22.91 0.80
CA LYS A 217 4.17 -23.29 1.28
C LYS A 217 3.32 -23.92 0.17
N ARG A 218 3.34 -23.34 -1.03
CA ARG A 218 2.62 -23.89 -2.19
C ARG A 218 3.19 -25.24 -2.62
N MET A 219 4.52 -25.39 -2.64
CA MET A 219 5.19 -26.65 -2.95
C MET A 219 4.85 -27.72 -1.91
N LEU A 220 4.92 -27.41 -0.60
CA LEU A 220 4.49 -28.31 0.48
C LEU A 220 3.01 -28.71 0.32
N ALA A 221 2.16 -27.76 -0.12
CA ALA A 221 0.74 -28.03 -0.33
C ALA A 221 0.48 -29.01 -1.47
N SER A 222 1.36 -29.05 -2.47
CA SER A 222 1.24 -29.99 -3.60
C SER A 222 1.46 -31.46 -3.22
N GLY A 223 2.26 -31.72 -2.17
CA GLY A 223 2.64 -33.07 -1.70
C GLY A 223 3.46 -33.88 -2.69
N LYS A 224 4.04 -33.23 -3.72
CA LYS A 224 4.74 -33.92 -4.82
C LYS A 224 6.26 -33.88 -4.72
N LEU A 225 6.81 -33.03 -3.85
CA LEU A 225 8.25 -32.77 -3.71
C LEU A 225 8.72 -33.16 -2.31
N THR A 226 10.00 -33.60 -2.22
CA THR A 226 10.63 -33.79 -0.91
C THR A 226 11.01 -32.46 -0.26
N TYR A 227 11.31 -32.47 1.03
CA TYR A 227 11.74 -31.26 1.73
C TYR A 227 13.09 -30.76 1.20
N GLU A 228 13.98 -31.69 0.81
CA GLU A 228 15.25 -31.37 0.20
C GLU A 228 15.08 -30.68 -1.17
N ASP A 229 14.16 -31.17 -2.00
CA ASP A 229 13.86 -30.55 -3.29
C ASP A 229 13.29 -29.11 -3.07
N ILE A 230 12.37 -28.94 -2.12
CA ILE A 230 11.78 -27.64 -1.83
C ILE A 230 12.84 -26.66 -1.32
N ALA A 231 13.73 -27.11 -0.42
CA ALA A 231 14.84 -26.31 0.07
C ALA A 231 15.76 -25.86 -1.09
N ALA A 232 16.12 -26.80 -1.99
CA ALA A 232 16.96 -26.50 -3.15
C ALA A 232 16.31 -25.50 -4.13
N PHE A 233 14.98 -25.56 -4.33
CA PHE A 233 14.26 -24.65 -5.25
C PHE A 233 13.98 -23.28 -4.67
N THR A 234 13.93 -23.16 -3.34
CA THR A 234 13.54 -21.91 -2.67
C THR A 234 14.70 -21.19 -1.98
N ASP A 235 15.92 -21.77 -1.99
CA ASP A 235 17.07 -21.28 -1.20
C ASP A 235 16.75 -21.08 0.30
N LEU A 236 15.79 -21.83 0.83
CA LEU A 236 15.51 -21.91 2.26
C LEU A 236 16.27 -23.11 2.86
N THR A 237 16.58 -23.05 4.14
CA THR A 237 17.19 -24.17 4.83
C THR A 237 16.19 -25.30 5.04
N LEU A 238 16.69 -26.54 5.18
CA LEU A 238 15.84 -27.70 5.47
C LEU A 238 15.05 -27.50 6.77
N GLU A 239 15.66 -26.92 7.79
CA GLU A 239 15.01 -26.59 9.07
C GLU A 239 13.85 -25.61 8.89
N GLU A 240 13.99 -24.61 8.00
CA GLU A 240 12.90 -23.66 7.68
C GLU A 240 11.74 -24.37 6.97
N ILE A 241 12.02 -25.30 6.05
CA ILE A 241 10.99 -26.09 5.36
C ILE A 241 10.26 -27.01 6.34
N GLU A 242 10.97 -27.70 7.23
CA GLU A 242 10.38 -28.54 8.29
C GLU A 242 9.46 -27.72 9.21
N ALA A 243 9.91 -26.53 9.64
CA ALA A 243 9.10 -25.63 10.46
C ALA A 243 7.81 -25.17 9.75
N LEU A 244 7.88 -24.87 8.44
CA LEU A 244 6.70 -24.53 7.64
C LEU A 244 5.72 -25.71 7.49
N ALA A 245 6.24 -26.94 7.39
CA ALA A 245 5.42 -28.15 7.29
C ALA A 245 4.64 -28.42 8.59
N VAL A 246 5.26 -28.20 9.77
CA VAL A 246 4.60 -28.37 11.09
C VAL A 246 3.47 -27.34 11.28
N GLN A 247 3.66 -26.09 10.87
CA GLN A 247 2.61 -25.06 10.99
C GLN A 247 1.33 -25.35 10.19
N LYS A 248 1.42 -26.24 9.19
CA LYS A 248 0.28 -26.66 8.37
C LYS A 248 -0.59 -27.72 9.03
N THR A 249 -0.07 -28.43 10.05
CA THR A 249 -0.75 -29.54 10.72
C THR A 249 -1.41 -29.15 12.04
N ALA A 250 -1.25 -27.91 12.47
CA ALA A 250 -1.91 -27.32 13.65
C ALA A 250 -3.06 -26.39 13.24
#